data_87d274e26b55d3ba4757eea9c2e91e0e
#
_entry.id   87d274e26b55d3ba4757eea9c2e91e0e
#
_cell.length_a   1.000
_cell.length_b   1.000
_cell.length_c   1.000
_cell.angle_alpha   90.00
_cell.angle_beta   90.00
_cell.angle_gamma   90.00
#
_symmetry.space_group_name_H-M   'P 1'
#
loop_
_entity.id
_entity.type
_entity.pdbx_description
1 polymer ?
#
loop_
_entity_poly.entity_id
_entity_poly.type
_entity_poly.pdbx_seq_one_letter_code
_entity_poly.pdbx_strand_id
1 'polypeptide(L)'
;SYPGGRVENYFFNTWSYAALDGEQTVGGYHYTFRDHILVRGDLIHNAHGTKYMWAGSWATQQWYTVDGNRYYFRSSEYAATGFYGMNEGGKNVIYAFDSNGVWQEHVNGFYDWNGSTYWVENGIKNTEPGLRYVDGYYYYFKYETGAAMVKNGTYWVETPNGLMPKGNYQFDAQGRMVNPKAYQGTVTWKNDDGTVLKTEKVNYGAMPTYGGIPTKSADAQYTYCFAGWTPEVAPVMGDVTYSAVYTEQLRSYTVKWVNWDGTTLREDTVPYGTVPAYGAADPT
;
A
#
# COMPACT_ATOMS: atom_id res chain seq x y z
N SER A 1 0.98 37.02 -23.67
CA SER A 1 0.86 36.43 -22.32
C SER A 1 -0.47 36.80 -21.71
N TYR A 2 -1.30 35.79 -21.45
CA TYR A 2 -2.56 35.98 -20.71
C TYR A 2 -2.30 36.04 -19.18
N PRO A 3 -3.12 36.75 -18.43
CA PRO A 3 -3.00 36.77 -16.98
C PRO A 3 -3.34 35.39 -16.42
N GLY A 4 -2.32 34.64 -16.01
CA GLY A 4 -2.43 33.28 -15.50
C GLY A 4 -1.28 32.34 -15.86
N GLY A 5 -0.31 32.80 -16.65
CA GLY A 5 0.97 32.09 -16.86
C GLY A 5 0.91 30.83 -17.75
N ARG A 6 -0.17 30.57 -18.47
CA ARG A 6 -0.24 29.48 -19.44
C ARG A 6 0.37 29.93 -20.75
N VAL A 7 1.47 29.31 -21.18
CA VAL A 7 2.07 29.51 -22.52
C VAL A 7 1.37 28.54 -23.46
N GLU A 8 0.65 29.08 -24.45
CA GLU A 8 0.02 28.31 -25.50
C GLU A 8 0.86 28.44 -26.78
N ASN A 9 1.11 27.31 -27.45
CA ASN A 9 1.89 27.26 -28.66
C ASN A 9 0.97 27.21 -29.88
N TYR A 10 0.98 28.27 -30.70
CA TYR A 10 0.26 28.37 -31.97
C TYR A 10 1.23 28.25 -33.14
N PHE A 11 0.85 27.48 -34.15
CA PHE A 11 1.58 27.39 -35.42
C PHE A 11 0.68 27.88 -36.52
N PHE A 12 1.26 28.58 -37.48
CA PHE A 12 0.56 29.14 -38.62
C PHE A 12 1.11 28.58 -39.93
N ASN A 13 0.24 28.35 -40.90
CA ASN A 13 0.64 28.02 -42.24
C ASN A 13 1.39 29.22 -42.83
N THR A 14 2.61 28.99 -43.31
CA THR A 14 3.50 30.05 -43.83
C THR A 14 2.98 30.74 -45.10
N TRP A 15 2.05 30.14 -45.83
CA TRP A 15 1.47 30.67 -47.05
C TRP A 15 0.17 31.43 -46.83
N SER A 16 -0.65 31.00 -45.90
CA SER A 16 -1.98 31.58 -45.66
C SER A 16 -2.08 32.33 -44.32
N TYR A 17 -1.12 32.22 -43.45
CA TYR A 17 -1.12 32.71 -42.05
C TYR A 17 -2.34 32.22 -41.26
N ALA A 18 -3.00 31.16 -41.75
CA ALA A 18 -4.08 30.53 -41.01
C ALA A 18 -3.52 29.70 -39.87
N ALA A 19 -4.17 29.74 -38.70
CA ALA A 19 -3.83 28.89 -37.60
C ALA A 19 -4.09 27.42 -37.96
N LEU A 20 -3.16 26.53 -37.61
CA LEU A 20 -3.27 25.12 -37.90
C LEU A 20 -4.26 24.45 -36.93
N ASP A 21 -5.01 23.46 -37.41
CA ASP A 21 -5.89 22.63 -36.62
C ASP A 21 -5.88 21.19 -37.13
N GLY A 22 -6.26 20.23 -36.26
CA GLY A 22 -6.20 18.81 -36.56
C GLY A 22 -4.76 18.28 -36.62
N GLU A 23 -4.56 17.20 -37.36
CA GLU A 23 -3.22 16.60 -37.58
C GLU A 23 -2.47 17.31 -38.68
N GLN A 24 -1.25 17.72 -38.42
CA GLN A 24 -0.41 18.50 -39.31
C GLN A 24 1.04 17.99 -39.33
N THR A 25 1.69 18.12 -40.45
CA THR A 25 3.14 17.88 -40.57
C THR A 25 3.86 19.21 -40.73
N VAL A 26 4.71 19.57 -39.79
CA VAL A 26 5.47 20.81 -39.77
C VAL A 26 6.96 20.48 -39.61
N GLY A 27 7.79 20.93 -40.56
CA GLY A 27 9.22 20.65 -40.52
C GLY A 27 9.59 19.17 -40.55
N GLY A 28 8.71 18.30 -41.09
CA GLY A 28 8.89 16.85 -41.13
C GLY A 28 8.44 16.10 -39.90
N TYR A 29 7.85 16.77 -38.92
CA TYR A 29 7.32 16.17 -37.68
C TYR A 29 5.80 16.27 -37.63
N HIS A 30 5.16 15.30 -36.98
CA HIS A 30 3.70 15.21 -36.84
C HIS A 30 3.22 15.88 -35.56
N TYR A 31 2.22 16.74 -35.70
CA TYR A 31 1.62 17.48 -34.58
C TYR A 31 0.10 17.36 -34.62
N THR A 32 -0.52 17.38 -33.48
CA THR A 32 -1.99 17.48 -33.37
C THR A 32 -2.35 18.80 -32.70
N PHE A 33 -3.22 19.56 -33.37
CA PHE A 33 -3.80 20.81 -32.87
C PHE A 33 -5.27 20.60 -32.59
N ARG A 34 -5.77 21.25 -31.53
CA ARG A 34 -7.20 21.31 -31.19
C ARG A 34 -7.54 22.74 -30.83
N ASP A 35 -8.56 23.28 -31.48
CA ASP A 35 -8.88 24.72 -31.38
C ASP A 35 -7.64 25.61 -31.65
N HIS A 36 -6.82 25.23 -32.63
CA HIS A 36 -5.58 25.85 -33.01
C HIS A 36 -4.44 25.81 -31.94
N ILE A 37 -4.63 25.10 -30.86
CA ILE A 37 -3.63 24.92 -29.79
C ILE A 37 -2.93 23.58 -29.99
N LEU A 38 -1.59 23.60 -29.92
CA LEU A 38 -0.81 22.37 -29.94
C LEU A 38 -1.10 21.50 -28.73
N VAL A 39 -1.67 20.31 -28.97
CA VAL A 39 -2.03 19.35 -27.93
C VAL A 39 -1.17 18.09 -27.92
N ARG A 40 -0.52 17.77 -29.06
CA ARG A 40 0.37 16.62 -29.20
C ARG A 40 1.50 16.94 -30.19
N GLY A 41 2.73 16.63 -29.79
CA GLY A 41 3.91 16.62 -30.65
C GLY A 41 4.18 15.26 -31.27
N ASP A 42 5.38 15.07 -31.82
CA ASP A 42 5.80 13.83 -32.48
C ASP A 42 6.72 12.99 -31.57
N LEU A 43 6.27 11.79 -31.20
CA LEU A 43 7.05 10.83 -30.43
C LEU A 43 7.75 9.86 -31.37
N ILE A 44 9.07 9.90 -31.37
CA ILE A 44 9.90 9.18 -32.32
C ILE A 44 10.72 8.12 -31.60
N HIS A 45 10.60 6.89 -32.05
CA HIS A 45 11.41 5.76 -31.59
C HIS A 45 12.48 5.44 -32.66
N ASN A 46 13.72 5.34 -32.23
CA ASN A 46 14.83 4.94 -33.12
C ASN A 46 15.80 4.00 -32.38
N ALA A 47 16.86 3.58 -33.05
CA ALA A 47 17.88 2.67 -32.50
C ALA A 47 18.59 3.22 -31.23
N HIS A 48 18.53 4.52 -31.00
CA HIS A 48 19.16 5.17 -29.85
C HIS A 48 18.17 5.45 -28.68
N GLY A 49 16.87 5.23 -28.92
CA GLY A 49 15.82 5.43 -27.91
C GLY A 49 14.65 6.29 -28.42
N THR A 50 13.90 6.81 -27.47
CA THR A 50 12.69 7.61 -27.69
C THR A 50 12.98 9.10 -27.55
N LYS A 51 12.55 9.91 -28.52
CA LYS A 51 12.62 11.38 -28.50
C LYS A 51 11.23 11.97 -28.70
N TYR A 52 11.00 13.17 -28.22
CA TYR A 52 9.72 13.87 -28.39
C TYR A 52 9.94 15.28 -28.94
N MET A 53 9.38 15.56 -30.13
CA MET A 53 9.39 16.86 -30.74
C MET A 53 8.16 17.64 -30.26
N TRP A 54 8.39 18.69 -29.49
CA TRP A 54 7.33 19.54 -28.96
C TRP A 54 7.58 21.00 -29.37
N ALA A 55 6.60 21.62 -30.00
CA ALA A 55 6.65 23.02 -30.37
C ALA A 55 7.94 23.43 -31.18
N GLY A 56 8.40 22.55 -32.05
CA GLY A 56 9.59 22.79 -32.89
C GLY A 56 10.93 22.57 -32.19
N SER A 57 10.93 22.04 -30.96
CA SER A 57 12.15 21.72 -30.20
C SER A 57 12.08 20.33 -29.62
N TRP A 58 13.25 19.67 -29.45
CA TRP A 58 13.31 18.41 -28.72
C TRP A 58 13.04 18.60 -27.24
N ALA A 59 12.21 17.73 -26.68
CA ALA A 59 11.98 17.71 -25.25
C ALA A 59 13.26 17.38 -24.48
N THR A 60 13.56 18.16 -23.45
CA THR A 60 14.73 17.96 -22.57
C THR A 60 14.40 18.29 -21.12
N GLN A 61 14.98 17.54 -20.17
CA GLN A 61 14.94 17.77 -18.73
C GLN A 61 13.51 18.02 -18.17
N GLN A 62 12.53 17.35 -18.77
CA GLN A 62 11.12 17.57 -18.45
C GLN A 62 10.29 16.30 -18.64
N TRP A 63 9.21 16.21 -17.87
CA TRP A 63 8.17 15.22 -18.02
C TRP A 63 7.18 15.58 -19.12
N TYR A 64 6.78 14.57 -19.90
CA TYR A 64 5.68 14.67 -20.86
C TYR A 64 4.77 13.47 -20.75
N THR A 65 3.45 13.70 -20.92
CA THR A 65 2.47 12.63 -21.09
C THR A 65 2.08 12.60 -22.56
N VAL A 66 2.33 11.47 -23.21
CA VAL A 66 2.01 11.25 -24.63
C VAL A 66 1.21 9.97 -24.73
N ASP A 67 0.00 10.06 -25.28
CA ASP A 67 -0.93 8.93 -25.45
C ASP A 67 -1.15 8.12 -24.16
N GLY A 68 -1.29 8.82 -23.01
CA GLY A 68 -1.50 8.23 -21.69
C GLY A 68 -0.24 7.70 -21.00
N ASN A 69 0.89 7.62 -21.68
CA ASN A 69 2.18 7.19 -21.11
C ASN A 69 3.01 8.40 -20.66
N ARG A 70 3.73 8.25 -19.56
CA ARG A 70 4.60 9.30 -19.02
C ARG A 70 6.06 9.02 -19.34
N TYR A 71 6.77 10.04 -19.82
CA TYR A 71 8.17 10.01 -20.21
C TYR A 71 8.93 11.14 -19.51
N TYR A 72 10.17 10.88 -19.14
CA TYR A 72 11.11 11.94 -18.76
C TYR A 72 12.22 12.03 -19.80
N PHE A 73 12.36 13.16 -20.46
CA PHE A 73 13.42 13.39 -21.45
C PHE A 73 14.64 14.00 -20.76
N ARG A 74 15.78 13.35 -20.96
CA ARG A 74 17.07 13.78 -20.38
C ARG A 74 17.65 14.98 -21.13
N SER A 75 18.74 15.57 -20.62
CA SER A 75 19.49 16.61 -21.32
C SER A 75 20.03 16.16 -22.70
N SER A 76 20.16 14.86 -22.92
CA SER A 76 20.51 14.25 -24.20
C SER A 76 19.35 14.17 -25.20
N GLU A 77 18.18 14.73 -24.87
CA GLU A 77 16.93 14.70 -25.65
C GLU A 77 16.26 13.32 -25.74
N TYR A 78 16.89 12.27 -25.23
CA TYR A 78 16.29 10.93 -25.21
C TYR A 78 15.54 10.68 -23.89
N ALA A 79 14.46 9.94 -23.98
CA ALA A 79 13.74 9.48 -22.80
C ALA A 79 14.64 8.67 -21.87
N ALA A 80 14.43 8.79 -20.57
CA ALA A 80 15.06 7.95 -19.58
C ALA A 80 14.59 6.49 -19.76
N THR A 81 15.48 5.54 -19.58
CA THR A 81 15.19 4.09 -19.60
C THR A 81 15.83 3.43 -18.39
N GLY A 82 15.25 2.32 -17.94
CA GLY A 82 15.71 1.63 -16.74
C GLY A 82 15.53 2.45 -15.48
N PHE A 83 16.53 2.48 -14.65
CA PHE A 83 16.50 3.27 -13.42
C PHE A 83 17.19 4.62 -13.65
N TYR A 84 16.43 5.69 -13.48
CA TYR A 84 16.93 7.05 -13.63
C TYR A 84 16.65 7.87 -12.36
N GLY A 85 17.71 8.37 -11.75
CA GLY A 85 17.65 9.19 -10.52
C GLY A 85 17.39 10.66 -10.83
N MET A 86 16.46 11.25 -10.11
CA MET A 86 16.14 12.67 -10.15
C MET A 86 16.16 13.28 -8.76
N ASN A 87 16.64 14.51 -8.63
CA ASN A 87 16.61 15.22 -7.36
C ASN A 87 15.23 15.86 -7.17
N GLU A 88 14.52 15.43 -6.14
CA GLU A 88 13.22 15.98 -5.77
C GLU A 88 13.27 16.47 -4.32
N GLY A 89 13.23 17.78 -4.15
CA GLY A 89 13.29 18.38 -2.82
C GLY A 89 14.52 18.01 -1.99
N GLY A 90 15.67 17.81 -2.67
CA GLY A 90 16.94 17.41 -2.02
C GLY A 90 17.12 15.90 -1.82
N LYS A 91 16.14 15.08 -2.24
CA LYS A 91 16.23 13.62 -2.21
C LYS A 91 16.44 13.06 -3.62
N ASN A 92 17.30 12.06 -3.75
CA ASN A 92 17.44 11.32 -5.01
C ASN A 92 16.35 10.26 -5.11
N VAL A 93 15.36 10.50 -5.97
CA VAL A 93 14.28 9.55 -6.29
C VAL A 93 14.64 8.81 -7.57
N ILE A 94 14.61 7.48 -7.55
CA ILE A 94 15.01 6.65 -8.69
C ILE A 94 13.75 6.05 -9.33
N TYR A 95 13.41 6.56 -10.50
CA TYR A 95 12.25 6.13 -11.27
C TYR A 95 12.58 4.92 -12.15
N ALA A 96 11.63 4.00 -12.30
CA ALA A 96 11.73 2.85 -13.18
C ALA A 96 11.04 3.13 -14.52
N PHE A 97 11.79 3.06 -15.61
CA PHE A 97 11.30 3.22 -16.98
C PHE A 97 11.53 1.92 -17.75
N ASP A 98 10.63 1.58 -18.65
CA ASP A 98 10.86 0.47 -19.58
C ASP A 98 11.90 0.80 -20.67
N SER A 99 12.13 -0.14 -21.58
CA SER A 99 13.07 0.03 -22.69
C SER A 99 12.62 1.08 -23.72
N ASN A 100 11.34 1.43 -23.76
CA ASN A 100 10.78 2.47 -24.63
C ASN A 100 10.78 3.86 -23.97
N GLY A 101 11.15 3.93 -22.68
CA GLY A 101 11.20 5.15 -21.89
C GLY A 101 9.88 5.50 -21.19
N VAL A 102 8.94 4.58 -21.11
CA VAL A 102 7.68 4.78 -20.37
C VAL A 102 7.91 4.56 -18.88
N TRP A 103 7.55 5.54 -18.08
CA TRP A 103 7.58 5.38 -16.63
C TRP A 103 6.58 4.33 -16.16
N GLN A 104 7.03 3.43 -15.32
CA GLN A 104 6.28 2.28 -14.82
C GLN A 104 5.50 2.64 -13.55
N GLU A 105 4.76 3.75 -13.53
CA GLU A 105 4.15 4.39 -12.35
C GLU A 105 3.20 3.49 -11.55
N HIS A 106 2.61 2.47 -12.16
CA HIS A 106 1.69 1.54 -11.50
C HIS A 106 2.35 0.21 -11.08
N VAL A 107 3.64 0.03 -11.39
CA VAL A 107 4.35 -1.19 -11.04
C VAL A 107 4.72 -1.18 -9.56
N ASN A 108 4.29 -2.24 -8.87
CA ASN A 108 4.63 -2.54 -7.48
C ASN A 108 5.16 -3.97 -7.41
N GLY A 109 6.28 -4.17 -6.69
CA GLY A 109 6.88 -5.49 -6.54
C GLY A 109 8.18 -5.68 -7.29
N PHE A 110 8.37 -6.87 -7.84
CA PHE A 110 9.60 -7.22 -8.58
C PHE A 110 9.66 -6.53 -9.94
N TYR A 111 10.82 -5.95 -10.24
CA TYR A 111 11.10 -5.29 -11.51
C TYR A 111 12.46 -5.75 -12.05
N ASP A 112 12.45 -6.40 -13.21
CA ASP A 112 13.66 -6.91 -13.85
C ASP A 112 14.27 -5.84 -14.78
N TRP A 113 15.58 -5.57 -14.57
CA TRP A 113 16.33 -4.67 -15.42
C TRP A 113 17.81 -5.11 -15.53
N ASN A 114 18.32 -5.18 -16.76
CA ASN A 114 19.69 -5.57 -17.06
C ASN A 114 20.15 -6.85 -16.32
N GLY A 115 19.31 -7.88 -16.32
CA GLY A 115 19.60 -9.18 -15.73
C GLY A 115 19.52 -9.23 -14.20
N SER A 116 19.15 -8.14 -13.56
CA SER A 116 18.95 -8.08 -12.11
C SER A 116 17.49 -7.75 -11.78
N THR A 117 17.01 -8.24 -10.65
CA THR A 117 15.66 -7.97 -10.14
C THR A 117 15.74 -6.99 -8.98
N TYR A 118 14.86 -6.02 -8.96
CA TYR A 118 14.76 -4.97 -7.95
C TYR A 118 13.35 -4.92 -7.37
N TRP A 119 13.18 -4.24 -6.24
CA TRP A 119 11.88 -3.92 -5.70
C TRP A 119 11.48 -2.50 -6.06
N VAL A 120 10.29 -2.33 -6.61
CA VAL A 120 9.72 -1.03 -6.94
C VAL A 120 8.36 -0.83 -6.26
N GLU A 121 8.04 0.41 -5.95
CA GLU A 121 6.76 0.82 -5.38
C GLU A 121 6.29 2.07 -6.14
N ASN A 122 5.13 1.98 -6.80
CA ASN A 122 4.60 3.04 -7.66
C ASN A 122 5.62 3.53 -8.72
N GLY A 123 6.32 2.57 -9.33
CA GLY A 123 7.34 2.87 -10.34
C GLY A 123 8.60 3.54 -9.81
N ILE A 124 8.81 3.57 -8.49
CA ILE A 124 10.00 4.11 -7.84
C ILE A 124 10.81 2.93 -7.26
N LYS A 125 12.09 2.89 -7.60
CA LYS A 125 13.00 1.89 -7.06
C LYS A 125 13.19 2.07 -5.57
N ASN A 126 12.93 1.01 -4.81
CA ASN A 126 13.30 0.97 -3.42
C ASN A 126 14.82 0.76 -3.31
N THR A 127 15.50 1.68 -2.64
CA THR A 127 16.96 1.65 -2.43
C THR A 127 17.36 1.06 -1.09
N GLU A 128 16.39 0.79 -0.21
CA GLU A 128 16.65 0.22 1.09
C GLU A 128 16.94 -1.29 0.95
N PRO A 129 18.11 -1.74 1.37
CA PRO A 129 18.44 -3.15 1.36
C PRO A 129 17.65 -3.90 2.43
N GLY A 130 17.58 -5.21 2.30
CA GLY A 130 17.01 -6.03 3.35
C GLY A 130 16.21 -7.21 2.85
N LEU A 131 15.81 -8.02 3.81
CA LEU A 131 14.96 -9.17 3.59
C LEU A 131 13.51 -8.72 3.46
N ARG A 132 12.79 -9.31 2.50
CA ARG A 132 11.35 -9.11 2.29
C ARG A 132 10.63 -10.46 2.26
N TYR A 133 9.42 -10.48 2.81
CA TYR A 133 8.53 -11.63 2.72
C TYR A 133 7.41 -11.30 1.73
N VAL A 134 7.35 -12.06 0.64
CA VAL A 134 6.40 -11.84 -0.46
C VAL A 134 5.86 -13.19 -0.90
N ASP A 135 4.55 -13.32 -0.98
CA ASP A 135 3.84 -14.52 -1.47
C ASP A 135 4.35 -15.85 -0.89
N GLY A 136 4.63 -15.87 0.41
CA GLY A 136 5.07 -17.08 1.10
C GLY A 136 6.57 -17.33 1.07
N TYR A 137 7.37 -16.48 0.44
CA TYR A 137 8.82 -16.66 0.30
C TYR A 137 9.60 -15.45 0.82
N TYR A 138 10.84 -15.69 1.25
CA TYR A 138 11.77 -14.65 1.63
C TYR A 138 12.73 -14.35 0.48
N TYR A 139 12.96 -13.05 0.22
CA TYR A 139 13.86 -12.52 -0.80
C TYR A 139 14.78 -11.50 -0.15
N TYR A 140 16.06 -11.49 -0.55
CA TYR A 140 17.04 -10.56 -0.02
C TYR A 140 17.54 -9.59 -1.09
N PHE A 141 17.45 -8.30 -0.79
CA PHE A 141 17.95 -7.21 -1.62
C PHE A 141 19.21 -6.65 -0.97
N LYS A 142 20.34 -6.74 -1.67
CA LYS A 142 21.66 -6.49 -1.09
C LYS A 142 22.16 -5.09 -1.41
N TYR A 143 22.73 -4.38 -0.41
CA TYR A 143 23.20 -3.01 -0.56
C TYR A 143 24.29 -2.86 -1.64
N GLU A 144 25.32 -3.72 -1.62
CA GLU A 144 26.49 -3.64 -2.52
C GLU A 144 26.14 -3.85 -4.00
N THR A 145 24.98 -4.40 -4.28
CA THR A 145 24.43 -4.56 -5.64
C THR A 145 23.42 -3.47 -6.00
N GLY A 146 23.38 -2.37 -5.25
CA GLY A 146 22.41 -1.28 -5.45
C GLY A 146 20.97 -1.71 -5.17
N ALA A 147 20.77 -2.53 -4.14
CA ALA A 147 19.49 -3.14 -3.77
C ALA A 147 18.92 -4.09 -4.83
N ALA A 148 19.77 -4.78 -5.61
CA ALA A 148 19.35 -5.90 -6.43
C ALA A 148 19.10 -7.15 -5.59
N MET A 149 18.13 -7.97 -6.01
CA MET A 149 17.80 -9.25 -5.40
C MET A 149 18.91 -10.27 -5.62
N VAL A 150 19.31 -10.96 -4.55
CA VAL A 150 20.29 -12.06 -4.65
C VAL A 150 19.63 -13.34 -5.17
N LYS A 151 20.39 -14.13 -5.95
CA LYS A 151 19.94 -15.40 -6.55
C LYS A 151 21.09 -16.40 -6.55
N ASN A 152 20.79 -17.69 -6.64
CA ASN A 152 21.75 -18.78 -6.89
C ASN A 152 22.97 -18.77 -5.96
N GLY A 153 22.77 -18.69 -4.65
CA GLY A 153 23.92 -18.69 -3.77
C GLY A 153 23.61 -18.57 -2.30
N THR A 154 24.67 -18.60 -1.50
CA THR A 154 24.60 -18.34 -0.06
C THR A 154 25.10 -16.94 0.21
N TYR A 155 24.26 -16.15 0.90
CA TYR A 155 24.56 -14.76 1.20
C TYR A 155 24.37 -14.47 2.69
N TRP A 156 25.23 -13.62 3.22
CA TRP A 156 25.07 -13.09 4.55
C TRP A 156 23.96 -12.02 4.53
N VAL A 157 22.87 -12.29 5.25
CA VAL A 157 21.76 -11.35 5.42
C VAL A 157 22.08 -10.42 6.59
N GLU A 158 22.57 -9.23 6.27
CA GLU A 158 22.93 -8.19 7.25
C GLU A 158 21.68 -7.46 7.76
N THR A 159 20.72 -7.22 6.88
CA THR A 159 19.50 -6.46 7.17
C THR A 159 18.27 -7.37 7.03
N PRO A 160 17.94 -8.16 8.06
CA PRO A 160 16.83 -9.10 8.01
C PRO A 160 15.46 -8.44 8.21
N ASN A 161 15.40 -7.14 8.48
CA ASN A 161 14.18 -6.36 8.75
C ASN A 161 13.28 -6.99 9.83
N GLY A 162 13.88 -7.61 10.85
CA GLY A 162 13.15 -8.31 11.90
C GLY A 162 12.53 -9.66 11.48
N LEU A 163 12.61 -10.04 10.20
CA LEU A 163 11.98 -11.25 9.67
C LEU A 163 12.72 -12.54 10.08
N MET A 164 14.03 -12.46 10.38
CA MET A 164 14.85 -13.54 10.91
C MET A 164 16.16 -13.01 11.46
N PRO A 165 16.97 -13.84 12.15
CA PRO A 165 18.30 -13.43 12.59
C PRO A 165 19.25 -13.09 11.42
N LYS A 166 20.26 -12.24 11.66
CA LYS A 166 21.39 -12.10 10.74
C LYS A 166 22.11 -13.43 10.56
N GLY A 167 22.52 -13.72 9.36
CA GLY A 167 23.20 -15.01 9.09
C GLY A 167 23.35 -15.31 7.62
N ASN A 168 24.00 -16.44 7.34
CA ASN A 168 24.12 -17.00 5.99
C ASN A 168 22.86 -17.78 5.62
N TYR A 169 22.25 -17.40 4.50
CA TYR A 169 21.07 -18.06 3.94
C TYR A 169 21.27 -18.37 2.47
N GLN A 170 20.75 -19.49 2.04
CA GLN A 170 20.80 -19.93 0.64
C GLN A 170 19.57 -19.45 -0.11
N PHE A 171 19.78 -18.98 -1.34
CA PHE A 171 18.73 -18.52 -2.25
C PHE A 171 18.77 -19.29 -3.57
N ASP A 172 17.61 -19.62 -4.10
CA ASP A 172 17.46 -20.35 -5.37
C ASP A 172 17.61 -19.45 -6.61
N ALA A 173 17.37 -20.00 -7.79
CA ALA A 173 17.44 -19.29 -9.07
C ALA A 173 16.39 -18.19 -9.20
N GLN A 174 15.28 -18.29 -8.49
CA GLN A 174 14.22 -17.29 -8.44
C GLN A 174 14.44 -16.26 -7.32
N GLY A 175 15.53 -16.40 -6.55
CA GLY A 175 15.85 -15.53 -5.42
C GLY A 175 15.07 -15.86 -4.14
N ARG A 176 14.36 -16.98 -4.10
CA ARG A 176 13.63 -17.44 -2.91
C ARG A 176 14.62 -18.08 -1.94
N MET A 177 14.50 -17.75 -0.67
CA MET A 177 15.31 -18.40 0.35
C MET A 177 14.99 -19.90 0.43
N VAL A 178 16.03 -20.73 0.36
CA VAL A 178 15.92 -22.18 0.44
C VAL A 178 15.86 -22.61 1.90
N ASN A 179 14.87 -23.43 2.26
CA ASN A 179 14.69 -23.95 3.61
C ASN A 179 14.85 -22.85 4.69
N PRO A 180 14.07 -21.77 4.64
CA PRO A 180 14.08 -20.82 5.71
C PRO A 180 13.75 -21.63 6.97
N LYS A 181 14.67 -21.71 7.93
CA LYS A 181 14.26 -22.05 9.29
C LYS A 181 13.36 -20.90 9.69
N ALA A 182 12.07 -21.10 9.53
CA ALA A 182 11.08 -20.08 9.82
C ALA A 182 11.32 -19.64 11.25
N TYR A 183 11.86 -18.45 11.42
CA TYR A 183 11.90 -17.84 12.75
C TYR A 183 10.46 -17.58 13.13
N GLN A 184 10.01 -18.26 14.17
CA GLN A 184 8.64 -18.20 14.62
C GLN A 184 8.57 -17.42 15.91
N GLY A 185 7.65 -16.47 15.97
CA GLY A 185 7.21 -15.88 17.22
C GLY A 185 6.15 -16.76 17.88
N THR A 186 6.11 -16.73 19.21
CA THR A 186 5.01 -17.29 19.98
C THR A 186 3.89 -16.27 20.04
N VAL A 187 2.75 -16.60 19.48
CA VAL A 187 1.53 -15.79 19.59
C VAL A 187 0.65 -16.38 20.67
N THR A 188 0.33 -15.58 21.68
CA THR A 188 -0.56 -15.96 22.78
C THR A 188 -1.80 -15.08 22.73
N TRP A 189 -2.96 -15.72 22.60
CA TRP A 189 -4.27 -15.07 22.69
C TRP A 189 -4.84 -15.26 24.08
N LYS A 190 -5.20 -14.18 24.74
CA LYS A 190 -5.77 -14.20 26.10
C LYS A 190 -7.14 -13.55 26.12
N ASN A 191 -7.96 -14.00 27.06
CA ASN A 191 -9.15 -13.27 27.42
C ASN A 191 -8.78 -12.04 28.28
N ASP A 192 -9.71 -11.15 28.52
CA ASP A 192 -9.54 -9.93 29.35
C ASP A 192 -9.14 -10.22 30.81
N ASP A 193 -9.52 -11.37 31.32
CA ASP A 193 -9.14 -11.87 32.67
C ASP A 193 -7.74 -12.49 32.72
N GLY A 194 -7.02 -12.52 31.59
CA GLY A 194 -5.70 -13.11 31.44
C GLY A 194 -5.69 -14.62 31.13
N THR A 195 -6.86 -15.26 31.06
CA THR A 195 -6.96 -16.68 30.67
C THR A 195 -6.42 -16.88 29.28
N VAL A 196 -5.49 -17.83 29.08
CA VAL A 196 -4.93 -18.17 27.77
C VAL A 196 -5.98 -18.94 26.96
N LEU A 197 -6.38 -18.37 25.86
CA LEU A 197 -7.34 -18.96 24.92
C LEU A 197 -6.64 -19.83 23.86
N LYS A 198 -5.48 -19.40 23.36
CA LYS A 198 -4.70 -20.11 22.35
C LYS A 198 -3.23 -19.68 22.42
N THR A 199 -2.34 -20.61 22.16
CA THR A 199 -0.92 -20.33 21.91
C THR A 199 -0.49 -21.08 20.65
N GLU A 200 0.22 -20.38 19.76
CA GLU A 200 0.70 -20.96 18.51
C GLU A 200 2.06 -20.38 18.11
N LYS A 201 2.79 -21.11 17.27
CA LYS A 201 3.98 -20.61 16.60
C LYS A 201 3.58 -20.09 15.23
N VAL A 202 3.91 -18.84 14.97
CA VAL A 202 3.59 -18.13 13.71
C VAL A 202 4.89 -17.62 13.08
N ASN A 203 5.05 -17.83 11.79
CA ASN A 203 6.22 -17.36 11.06
C ASN A 203 6.33 -15.83 11.11
N TYR A 204 7.55 -15.33 11.23
CA TYR A 204 7.84 -13.90 11.18
C TYR A 204 7.30 -13.30 9.87
N GLY A 205 6.68 -12.13 9.98
CA GLY A 205 6.02 -11.45 8.87
C GLY A 205 4.61 -11.96 8.53
N ALA A 206 4.21 -13.14 9.04
CA ALA A 206 2.86 -13.63 8.83
C ALA A 206 1.85 -12.98 9.78
N MET A 207 0.64 -12.75 9.29
CA MET A 207 -0.46 -12.22 10.08
C MET A 207 -1.08 -13.37 10.91
N PRO A 208 -1.11 -13.28 12.25
CA PRO A 208 -1.72 -14.31 13.08
C PRO A 208 -3.24 -14.19 13.08
N THR A 209 -3.93 -15.32 13.30
CA THR A 209 -5.39 -15.33 13.39
C THR A 209 -5.84 -16.18 14.59
N TYR A 210 -6.78 -15.67 15.38
CA TYR A 210 -7.35 -16.43 16.48
C TYR A 210 -8.26 -17.56 15.99
N GLY A 211 -9.01 -17.32 14.91
CA GLY A 211 -9.89 -18.31 14.29
C GLY A 211 -11.25 -18.47 14.96
N GLY A 212 -11.63 -17.58 15.89
CA GLY A 212 -12.90 -17.60 16.60
C GLY A 212 -13.24 -16.24 17.20
N ILE A 213 -14.35 -16.18 17.92
CA ILE A 213 -14.75 -15.00 18.70
C ILE A 213 -14.66 -15.39 20.19
N PRO A 214 -13.79 -14.73 20.99
CA PRO A 214 -13.74 -14.99 22.41
C PRO A 214 -15.02 -14.50 23.08
N THR A 215 -15.37 -15.11 24.23
CA THR A 215 -16.57 -14.78 24.98
C THR A 215 -16.22 -14.38 26.39
N LYS A 216 -17.01 -13.46 26.94
CA LYS A 216 -16.99 -13.07 28.33
C LYS A 216 -18.40 -13.29 28.94
N SER A 217 -18.46 -13.96 30.04
CA SER A 217 -19.75 -14.23 30.74
C SER A 217 -20.37 -12.93 31.21
N ALA A 218 -21.69 -12.81 31.02
CA ALA A 218 -22.45 -11.72 31.60
C ALA A 218 -22.39 -11.78 33.14
N ASP A 219 -22.35 -10.61 33.75
CA ASP A 219 -22.57 -10.45 35.17
C ASP A 219 -23.99 -9.90 35.47
N ALA A 220 -24.23 -9.46 36.69
CA ALA A 220 -25.52 -8.90 37.05
C ALA A 220 -25.81 -7.57 36.35
N GLN A 221 -24.77 -6.80 35.99
CA GLN A 221 -24.90 -5.44 35.46
C GLN A 221 -24.81 -5.41 33.95
N TYR A 222 -23.88 -6.19 33.36
CA TYR A 222 -23.55 -6.08 31.93
C TYR A 222 -23.60 -7.43 31.20
N THR A 223 -23.89 -7.32 29.91
CA THR A 223 -23.47 -8.30 28.90
C THR A 223 -22.28 -7.73 28.14
N TYR A 224 -21.48 -8.61 27.54
CA TYR A 224 -20.21 -8.24 26.92
C TYR A 224 -20.18 -8.68 25.45
N CYS A 225 -19.81 -7.77 24.56
CA CYS A 225 -19.60 -8.05 23.15
C CYS A 225 -18.13 -7.89 22.80
N PHE A 226 -17.55 -8.86 22.13
CA PHE A 226 -16.16 -8.78 21.68
C PHE A 226 -15.97 -7.59 20.73
N ALA A 227 -15.02 -6.70 21.02
CA ALA A 227 -14.73 -5.50 20.27
C ALA A 227 -13.44 -5.57 19.47
N GLY A 228 -12.53 -6.49 19.80
CA GLY A 228 -11.25 -6.63 19.14
C GLY A 228 -10.15 -7.11 20.06
N TRP A 229 -8.93 -7.00 19.59
CA TRP A 229 -7.72 -7.39 20.32
C TRP A 229 -6.85 -6.18 20.67
N THR A 230 -6.15 -6.24 21.79
CA THR A 230 -5.12 -5.27 22.16
C THR A 230 -3.80 -5.99 22.47
N PRO A 231 -2.64 -5.53 21.88
CA PRO A 231 -2.54 -4.53 20.84
C PRO A 231 -3.30 -4.93 19.57
N GLU A 232 -3.44 -3.98 18.59
CA GLU A 232 -4.01 -4.30 17.29
C GLU A 232 -3.20 -5.41 16.60
N VAL A 233 -3.91 -6.33 15.94
CA VAL A 233 -3.27 -7.49 15.30
C VAL A 233 -2.38 -7.03 14.15
N ALA A 234 -1.12 -7.41 14.19
CA ALA A 234 -0.08 -7.02 13.24
C ALA A 234 0.76 -8.25 12.83
N PRO A 235 1.54 -8.15 11.73
CA PRO A 235 2.49 -9.20 11.35
C PRO A 235 3.45 -9.53 12.49
N VAL A 236 3.69 -10.82 12.72
CA VAL A 236 4.51 -11.32 13.83
C VAL A 236 5.96 -10.95 13.63
N MET A 237 6.52 -10.13 14.53
CA MET A 237 7.91 -9.70 14.54
C MET A 237 8.66 -10.16 15.81
N GLY A 238 8.07 -11.07 16.59
CA GLY A 238 8.58 -11.61 17.85
C GLY A 238 7.47 -12.29 18.62
N ASP A 239 7.75 -12.69 19.87
CA ASP A 239 6.70 -13.17 20.75
C ASP A 239 5.74 -12.03 21.06
N VAL A 240 4.44 -12.30 20.96
CA VAL A 240 3.37 -11.32 21.17
C VAL A 240 2.20 -11.93 21.89
N THR A 241 1.58 -11.13 22.74
CA THR A 241 0.33 -11.49 23.42
C THR A 241 -0.76 -10.50 23.02
N TYR A 242 -1.89 -11.03 22.57
CA TYR A 242 -3.11 -10.29 22.29
C TYR A 242 -4.14 -10.57 23.35
N SER A 243 -4.73 -9.54 23.95
CA SER A 243 -5.81 -9.65 24.93
C SER A 243 -7.13 -9.21 24.31
N ALA A 244 -8.19 -9.95 24.58
CA ALA A 244 -9.53 -9.62 24.11
C ALA A 244 -10.02 -8.32 24.76
N VAL A 245 -10.71 -7.51 23.99
CA VAL A 245 -11.37 -6.28 24.44
C VAL A 245 -12.86 -6.43 24.20
N TYR A 246 -13.67 -6.03 25.18
CA TYR A 246 -15.12 -6.12 25.13
C TYR A 246 -15.76 -4.75 25.30
N THR A 247 -16.89 -4.56 24.64
CA THR A 247 -17.83 -3.48 24.94
C THR A 247 -18.87 -3.98 25.92
N GLU A 248 -19.28 -3.13 26.83
CA GLU A 248 -20.28 -3.41 27.86
C GLU A 248 -21.64 -2.96 27.37
N GLN A 249 -22.65 -3.77 27.60
CA GLN A 249 -24.04 -3.45 27.38
C GLN A 249 -24.84 -3.62 28.64
N LEU A 250 -25.39 -2.55 29.18
CA LEU A 250 -26.16 -2.57 30.43
C LEU A 250 -27.38 -3.49 30.28
N ARG A 251 -27.54 -4.38 31.26
CA ARG A 251 -28.67 -5.31 31.29
C ARG A 251 -29.92 -4.62 31.82
N SER A 252 -31.04 -5.10 31.35
CA SER A 252 -32.35 -4.76 31.89
C SER A 252 -33.00 -6.03 32.43
N TYR A 253 -33.83 -5.86 33.46
CA TYR A 253 -34.51 -6.93 34.11
C TYR A 253 -36.01 -6.68 34.14
N THR A 254 -36.77 -7.75 34.09
CA THR A 254 -38.22 -7.68 34.27
C THR A 254 -38.54 -7.57 35.77
N VAL A 255 -39.20 -6.49 36.12
CA VAL A 255 -39.77 -6.29 37.47
C VAL A 255 -41.25 -6.58 37.39
N LYS A 256 -41.68 -7.53 38.20
CA LYS A 256 -43.08 -7.94 38.28
C LYS A 256 -43.71 -7.43 39.57
N TRP A 257 -44.71 -6.63 39.42
CA TRP A 257 -45.53 -6.14 40.52
C TRP A 257 -46.69 -7.11 40.70
N VAL A 258 -46.80 -7.64 41.90
CA VAL A 258 -47.82 -8.65 42.21
C VAL A 258 -48.67 -8.23 43.40
N ASN A 259 -49.95 -8.55 43.37
CA ASN A 259 -50.80 -8.41 44.51
C ASN A 259 -50.52 -9.45 45.58
N TRP A 260 -51.11 -9.31 46.77
CA TRP A 260 -50.91 -10.23 47.89
C TRP A 260 -51.32 -11.69 47.60
N ASP A 261 -52.26 -11.90 46.66
CA ASP A 261 -52.74 -13.19 46.20
C ASP A 261 -51.88 -13.78 45.06
N GLY A 262 -50.80 -13.11 44.64
CA GLY A 262 -49.89 -13.52 43.56
C GLY A 262 -50.33 -13.07 42.18
N THR A 263 -51.48 -12.36 42.03
CA THR A 263 -51.93 -11.84 40.78
C THR A 263 -50.96 -10.78 40.24
N THR A 264 -50.56 -10.88 38.99
CA THR A 264 -49.65 -9.91 38.35
C THR A 264 -50.45 -8.61 38.07
N LEU A 265 -49.97 -7.52 38.65
CA LEU A 265 -50.54 -6.18 38.44
C LEU A 265 -49.90 -5.49 37.25
N ARG A 266 -48.56 -5.65 37.11
CA ARG A 266 -47.78 -5.00 36.05
C ARG A 266 -46.42 -5.71 35.90
N GLU A 267 -45.87 -5.63 34.68
CA GLU A 267 -44.48 -6.02 34.37
C GLU A 267 -43.79 -4.85 33.68
N ASP A 268 -42.60 -4.52 34.15
CA ASP A 268 -41.75 -3.45 33.58
C ASP A 268 -40.39 -4.01 33.28
N THR A 269 -39.77 -3.56 32.20
CA THR A 269 -38.35 -3.78 31.90
C THR A 269 -37.56 -2.60 32.41
N VAL A 270 -36.71 -2.83 33.41
CA VAL A 270 -35.98 -1.78 34.13
C VAL A 270 -34.48 -2.02 34.00
N PRO A 271 -33.70 -1.00 33.56
CA PRO A 271 -32.24 -1.10 33.52
C PRO A 271 -31.65 -1.38 34.91
N TYR A 272 -30.58 -2.16 34.95
CA TYR A 272 -29.84 -2.42 36.17
C TYR A 272 -29.47 -1.13 36.91
N GLY A 273 -29.61 -1.11 38.22
CA GLY A 273 -29.33 0.04 39.09
C GLY A 273 -30.45 1.09 39.13
N THR A 274 -31.50 0.95 38.35
CA THR A 274 -32.66 1.83 38.41
C THR A 274 -33.63 1.34 39.49
N VAL A 275 -34.05 2.23 40.35
CA VAL A 275 -35.08 1.91 41.37
C VAL A 275 -36.44 1.82 40.66
N PRO A 276 -37.08 0.65 40.64
CA PRO A 276 -38.37 0.51 40.00
C PRO A 276 -39.45 1.25 40.81
N ALA A 277 -40.39 1.88 40.10
CA ALA A 277 -41.53 2.57 40.70
C ALA A 277 -42.83 2.04 40.10
N TYR A 278 -43.77 1.65 40.96
CA TYR A 278 -45.06 1.12 40.51
C TYR A 278 -45.86 2.15 39.71
N GLY A 279 -45.87 3.41 40.15
CA GLY A 279 -46.43 4.55 39.41
C GLY A 279 -47.94 4.49 39.14
N ALA A 280 -48.65 3.55 39.72
CA ALA A 280 -50.09 3.44 39.73
C ALA A 280 -50.66 3.66 41.12
N ALA A 281 -51.99 3.75 41.28
CA ALA A 281 -52.62 3.76 42.59
C ALA A 281 -52.33 2.48 43.35
N ASP A 282 -52.20 2.58 44.68
CA ASP A 282 -51.94 1.42 45.53
C ASP A 282 -53.01 0.35 45.30
N PRO A 283 -52.60 -0.92 45.20
CA PRO A 283 -53.52 -2.02 45.04
C PRO A 283 -54.43 -2.12 46.27
N THR A 284 -55.74 -2.24 46.05
CA THR A 284 -56.74 -2.39 47.11
C THR A 284 -57.03 -3.84 47.44
#